data_bdd74fe7fed27ba7391e0c6b0605bd34
#
_entry.id   bdd74fe7fed27ba7391e0c6b0605bd34
#
_cell.length_a   1.000
_cell.length_b   1.000
_cell.length_c   1.000
_cell.angle_alpha   90.00
_cell.angle_beta   90.00
_cell.angle_gamma   90.00
#
_symmetry.space_group_name_H-M   'P 1'
#
loop_
_entity.id
_entity.type
_entity.pdbx_description
1 polymer ?
#
loop_
_entity_poly.entity_id
_entity_poly.type
_entity_poly.pdbx_seq_one_letter_code
_entity_poly.pdbx_strand_id
1 'polypeptide(L)'
;MLDLFTKEQVAAFLYDKRREKQMTGQEVSDKLKMYGIDISKTTIWGYEKGVSGPTVPTFIALCKIYEVDDVIEEVKQKPVSEKLNRQEKLLLDYFRQASPEAQELALKMLKPEEQDTASLVG
;
A
#
# COMPACT_ATOMS: atom_id res chain seq x y z
N MET A 1 3.72 -18.25 -8.99
CA MET A 1 4.25 -16.91 -9.21
C MET A 1 3.31 -15.84 -8.74
N LEU A 2 3.83 -14.85 -8.10
CA LEU A 2 2.98 -13.78 -7.59
C LEU A 2 2.58 -12.82 -8.70
N ASP A 3 1.31 -12.48 -8.70
CA ASP A 3 0.82 -11.45 -9.59
C ASP A 3 0.98 -10.11 -8.91
N LEU A 4 2.14 -9.49 -9.12
CA LEU A 4 2.46 -8.25 -8.45
C LEU A 4 1.63 -7.08 -8.96
N PHE A 5 1.01 -7.25 -10.12
CA PHE A 5 0.27 -6.17 -10.74
C PHE A 5 -1.15 -6.61 -11.06
N THR A 6 -1.79 -7.26 -10.09
CA THR A 6 -3.19 -7.58 -10.25
C THR A 6 -4.01 -6.29 -10.31
N LYS A 7 -5.23 -6.43 -10.83
CA LYS A 7 -6.13 -5.29 -10.88
C LYS A 7 -6.34 -4.69 -9.49
N GLU A 8 -6.45 -5.53 -8.49
CA GLU A 8 -6.64 -5.08 -7.12
C GLU A 8 -5.44 -4.32 -6.59
N GLN A 9 -4.24 -4.75 -6.93
CA GLN A 9 -3.04 -4.06 -6.49
C GLN A 9 -2.91 -2.70 -7.15
N VAL A 10 -3.21 -2.63 -8.44
CA VAL A 10 -3.18 -1.36 -9.15
C VAL A 10 -4.22 -0.42 -8.57
N ALA A 11 -5.41 -0.93 -8.29
CA ALA A 11 -6.48 -0.11 -7.71
C ALA A 11 -6.06 0.44 -6.36
N ALA A 12 -5.50 -0.39 -5.51
CA ALA A 12 -5.06 0.05 -4.18
C ALA A 12 -3.93 1.07 -4.29
N PHE A 13 -3.01 0.84 -5.20
CA PHE A 13 -1.90 1.76 -5.43
C PHE A 13 -2.41 3.14 -5.83
N LEU A 14 -3.33 3.19 -6.78
CA LEU A 14 -3.85 4.48 -7.25
C LEU A 14 -4.62 5.21 -6.15
N TYR A 15 -5.42 4.47 -5.40
CA TYR A 15 -6.16 5.05 -4.29
C TYR A 15 -5.21 5.62 -3.25
N ASP A 16 -4.22 4.84 -2.85
CA ASP A 16 -3.27 5.27 -1.82
C ASP A 16 -2.50 6.51 -2.26
N LYS A 17 -2.07 6.56 -3.50
CA LYS A 17 -1.30 7.69 -3.99
C LYS A 17 -2.13 8.96 -4.02
N ARG A 18 -3.39 8.85 -4.47
CA ARG A 18 -4.26 10.02 -4.47
C ARG A 18 -4.46 10.54 -3.05
N ARG A 19 -4.66 9.62 -2.10
CA ARG A 19 -4.84 10.01 -0.71
C ARG A 19 -3.58 10.62 -0.11
N GLU A 20 -2.42 10.07 -0.45
CA GLU A 20 -1.16 10.62 0.02
C GLU A 20 -0.96 12.05 -0.45
N LYS A 21 -1.36 12.33 -1.67
CA LYS A 21 -1.22 13.67 -2.23
C LYS A 21 -2.39 14.57 -1.86
N GLN A 22 -3.35 14.04 -1.12
CA GLN A 22 -4.51 14.80 -0.66
C GLN A 22 -5.28 15.44 -1.82
N MET A 23 -5.42 14.68 -2.90
CA MET A 23 -6.11 15.15 -4.10
C MET A 23 -7.50 14.54 -4.19
N THR A 24 -8.44 15.31 -4.69
CA THR A 24 -9.77 14.79 -5.02
C THR A 24 -9.74 14.16 -6.40
N GLY A 25 -10.75 13.34 -6.68
CA GLY A 25 -10.87 12.76 -8.02
C GLY A 25 -10.99 13.82 -9.08
N GLN A 26 -11.67 14.91 -8.76
CA GLN A 26 -11.81 16.02 -9.72
C GLN A 26 -10.48 16.68 -10.01
N GLU A 27 -9.66 16.87 -8.98
CA GLU A 27 -8.34 17.45 -9.18
C GLU A 27 -7.47 16.58 -10.07
N VAL A 28 -7.53 15.26 -9.88
CA VAL A 28 -6.79 14.34 -10.72
C VAL A 28 -7.30 14.39 -12.15
N SER A 29 -8.63 14.44 -12.32
CA SER A 29 -9.22 14.56 -13.64
C SER A 29 -8.73 15.82 -14.35
N ASP A 30 -8.70 16.95 -13.63
CA ASP A 30 -8.23 18.20 -14.19
C ASP A 30 -6.75 18.13 -14.59
N LYS A 31 -5.93 17.51 -13.76
CA LYS A 31 -4.51 17.39 -14.09
C LYS A 31 -4.27 16.47 -15.28
N LEU A 32 -5.09 15.44 -15.43
CA LEU A 32 -4.95 14.56 -16.59
C LEU A 32 -5.23 15.30 -17.89
N LYS A 33 -6.12 16.28 -17.86
CA LYS A 33 -6.38 17.08 -19.06
C LYS A 33 -5.14 17.81 -19.54
N MET A 34 -4.25 18.16 -18.63
CA MET A 34 -2.99 18.81 -19.00
C MET A 34 -2.09 17.88 -19.77
N TYR A 35 -2.31 16.57 -19.68
CA TYR A 35 -1.58 15.58 -20.46
C TYR A 35 -2.37 15.13 -21.70
N GLY A 36 -3.47 15.82 -21.99
CA GLY A 36 -4.29 15.45 -23.15
C GLY A 36 -5.20 14.27 -22.89
N ILE A 37 -5.44 13.92 -21.65
CA ILE A 37 -6.26 12.76 -21.30
C ILE A 37 -7.54 13.27 -20.65
N ASP A 38 -8.67 12.97 -21.30
CA ASP A 38 -9.98 13.45 -20.84
C ASP A 38 -10.71 12.30 -20.15
N ILE A 39 -10.61 12.24 -18.85
CA ILE A 39 -11.20 11.17 -18.04
C ILE A 39 -11.91 11.83 -16.86
N SER A 40 -13.14 11.38 -16.61
CA SER A 40 -13.95 11.93 -15.54
C SER A 40 -13.52 11.39 -14.17
N LYS A 41 -13.92 12.08 -13.12
CA LYS A 41 -13.64 11.60 -11.77
C LYS A 41 -14.30 10.25 -11.50
N THR A 42 -15.44 9.99 -12.13
CA THR A 42 -16.11 8.70 -11.98
C THR A 42 -15.25 7.58 -12.51
N THR A 43 -14.60 7.81 -13.64
CA THR A 43 -13.68 6.82 -14.20
C THR A 43 -12.49 6.58 -13.28
N ILE A 44 -11.97 7.66 -12.69
CA ILE A 44 -10.86 7.53 -11.74
C ILE A 44 -11.28 6.69 -10.54
N TRP A 45 -12.49 6.91 -10.03
CA TRP A 45 -13.01 6.07 -8.95
C TRP A 45 -13.13 4.62 -9.38
N GLY A 46 -13.52 4.37 -10.63
CA GLY A 46 -13.57 3.00 -11.15
C GLY A 46 -12.22 2.33 -11.14
N TYR A 47 -11.16 3.08 -11.47
CA TYR A 47 -9.80 2.55 -11.39
C TYR A 47 -9.47 2.15 -9.95
N GLU A 48 -9.82 3.00 -9.00
CA GLU A 48 -9.47 2.77 -7.60
C GLU A 48 -10.28 1.66 -6.97
N LYS A 49 -11.42 1.34 -7.54
CA LYS A 49 -12.26 0.23 -7.06
C LYS A 49 -11.99 -1.07 -7.78
N GLY A 50 -11.13 -1.05 -8.79
CA GLY A 50 -10.82 -2.25 -9.54
C GLY A 50 -11.89 -2.63 -10.54
N VAL A 51 -12.85 -1.74 -10.82
CA VAL A 51 -13.89 -1.99 -11.81
C VAL A 51 -13.31 -1.97 -13.21
N SER A 52 -12.39 -1.02 -13.44
CA SER A 52 -11.70 -0.91 -14.72
C SER A 52 -10.27 -0.52 -14.44
N GLY A 53 -9.44 -0.55 -15.47
CA GLY A 53 -8.04 -0.17 -15.33
C GLY A 53 -7.65 0.90 -16.32
N PRO A 54 -6.68 1.73 -15.98
CA PRO A 54 -6.22 2.75 -16.90
C PRO A 54 -5.45 2.13 -18.06
N THR A 55 -5.47 2.81 -19.20
CA THR A 55 -4.57 2.46 -20.29
C THR A 55 -3.15 2.78 -19.87
N VAL A 56 -2.18 2.25 -20.62
CA VAL A 56 -0.78 2.52 -20.28
C VAL A 56 -0.46 4.01 -20.29
N PRO A 57 -0.86 4.80 -21.31
CA PRO A 57 -0.58 6.24 -21.25
C PRO A 57 -1.23 6.92 -20.05
N THR A 58 -2.44 6.53 -19.71
CA THR A 58 -3.14 7.12 -18.56
C THR A 58 -2.43 6.76 -17.27
N PHE A 59 -1.98 5.53 -17.15
CA PHE A 59 -1.27 5.09 -15.94
C PHE A 59 0.03 5.86 -15.78
N ILE A 60 0.76 6.04 -16.87
CA ILE A 60 2.02 6.80 -16.82
C ILE A 60 1.75 8.25 -16.39
N ALA A 61 0.69 8.86 -16.93
CA ALA A 61 0.34 10.22 -16.55
C ALA A 61 -0.04 10.31 -15.08
N LEU A 62 -0.78 9.32 -14.57
CA LEU A 62 -1.12 9.28 -13.16
C LEU A 62 0.12 9.17 -12.29
N CYS A 63 1.08 8.36 -12.69
CA CYS A 63 2.33 8.25 -11.96
C CYS A 63 3.07 9.58 -11.91
N LYS A 64 3.04 10.34 -13.01
CA LYS A 64 3.67 11.65 -13.01
C LYS A 64 2.93 12.62 -12.08
N ILE A 65 1.62 12.58 -12.09
CA ILE A 65 0.81 13.45 -11.23
C ILE A 65 1.09 13.12 -9.76
N TYR A 66 1.21 11.85 -9.43
CA TYR A 66 1.45 11.41 -8.07
C TYR A 66 2.94 11.38 -7.71
N GLU A 67 3.80 11.77 -8.63
CA GLU A 67 5.25 11.84 -8.40
C GLU A 67 5.84 10.50 -8.00
N VAL A 68 5.46 9.48 -8.73
CA VAL A 68 5.97 8.12 -8.51
C VAL A 68 7.07 7.85 -9.52
N ASP A 69 8.29 7.63 -9.02
CA ASP A 69 9.42 7.36 -9.89
C ASP A 69 9.61 5.88 -10.17
N ASP A 70 9.39 5.05 -9.16
CA ASP A 70 9.60 3.61 -9.29
C ASP A 70 8.31 2.90 -8.95
N VAL A 71 7.47 2.68 -9.96
CA VAL A 71 6.17 2.07 -9.78
C VAL A 71 6.30 0.64 -9.26
N ILE A 72 7.24 -0.11 -9.82
CA ILE A 72 7.40 -1.51 -9.44
C ILE A 72 7.74 -1.62 -7.98
N GLU A 73 8.67 -0.81 -7.52
CA GLU A 73 9.06 -0.85 -6.12
C GLU A 73 7.93 -0.41 -5.21
N GLU A 74 7.21 0.63 -5.61
CA GLU A 74 6.11 1.14 -4.80
C GLU A 74 4.99 0.12 -4.65
N VAL A 75 4.63 -0.55 -5.73
CA VAL A 75 3.58 -1.55 -5.67
C VAL A 75 4.03 -2.76 -4.86
N LYS A 76 5.28 -3.16 -5.02
CA LYS A 76 5.80 -4.32 -4.30
C LYS A 76 5.89 -4.10 -2.81
N GLN A 77 6.19 -2.88 -2.40
CA GLN A 77 6.39 -2.60 -0.99
C GLN A 77 5.11 -2.63 -0.17
N LYS A 78 3.96 -2.62 -0.84
CA LYS A 78 2.68 -2.56 -0.14
C LYS A 78 1.75 -3.67 -0.59
N PRO A 79 2.17 -4.93 -0.48
CA PRO A 79 1.21 -6.00 -0.77
C PRO A 79 0.08 -5.93 0.24
N VAL A 80 -1.11 -6.22 -0.23
CA VAL A 80 -2.30 -6.07 0.60
C VAL A 80 -2.16 -6.86 1.89
N SER A 81 -1.61 -8.07 1.81
CA SER A 81 -1.53 -8.95 2.96
C SER A 81 -0.50 -8.53 4.00
N GLU A 82 0.39 -7.63 3.64
CA GLU A 82 1.47 -7.24 4.54
C GLU A 82 1.35 -5.80 5.01
N LYS A 83 0.24 -5.19 4.72
CA LYS A 83 0.05 -3.81 5.12
C LYS A 83 -0.14 -3.73 6.63
N LEU A 84 0.72 -3.00 7.30
CA LEU A 84 0.62 -2.85 8.75
C LEU A 84 -0.44 -1.82 9.09
N ASN A 85 -1.26 -2.11 10.08
CA ASN A 85 -2.17 -1.11 10.57
C ASN A 85 -1.43 -0.19 11.55
N ARG A 86 -2.14 0.82 12.05
CA ARG A 86 -1.52 1.82 12.89
C ARG A 86 -0.95 1.23 14.17
N GLN A 87 -1.69 0.31 14.78
CA GLN A 87 -1.24 -0.29 16.03
C GLN A 87 0.00 -1.15 15.82
N GLU A 88 0.03 -1.87 14.71
CA GLU A 88 1.19 -2.70 14.40
C GLU A 88 2.42 -1.84 14.19
N LYS A 89 2.27 -0.71 13.52
CA LYS A 89 3.39 0.19 13.31
C LYS A 89 3.91 0.75 14.64
N LEU A 90 3.02 1.15 15.51
CA LEU A 90 3.42 1.66 16.82
C LEU A 90 4.12 0.58 17.64
N LEU A 91 3.57 -0.62 17.62
CA LEU A 91 4.18 -1.73 18.35
C LEU A 91 5.59 -1.99 17.85
N LEU A 92 5.77 -1.99 16.53
CA LEU A 92 7.07 -2.22 15.94
C LEU A 92 8.05 -1.13 16.31
N ASP A 93 7.61 0.13 16.28
CA ASP A 93 8.46 1.24 16.65
C ASP A 93 8.89 1.16 18.10
N TYR A 94 7.95 0.88 19.00
CA TYR A 94 8.30 0.74 20.42
C TYR A 94 9.25 -0.42 20.64
N PHE A 95 9.03 -1.53 19.95
CA PHE A 95 9.89 -2.68 20.07
C PHE A 95 11.33 -2.34 19.67
N ARG A 96 11.49 -1.63 18.56
CA ARG A 96 12.82 -1.27 18.07
C ARG A 96 13.56 -0.33 19.01
N GLN A 97 12.82 0.49 19.74
CA GLN A 97 13.42 1.43 20.67
C GLN A 97 13.65 0.84 22.04
N ALA A 98 13.14 -0.34 22.30
CA ALA A 98 13.25 -0.94 23.62
C ALA A 98 14.63 -1.55 23.82
N SER A 99 14.98 -1.74 25.10
CA SER A 99 16.24 -2.39 25.44
C SER A 99 16.19 -3.85 25.00
N PRO A 100 17.34 -4.50 24.84
CA PRO A 100 17.34 -5.92 24.49
C PRO A 100 16.56 -6.79 25.47
N GLU A 101 16.62 -6.47 26.74
CA GLU A 101 15.85 -7.22 27.73
C GLU A 101 14.36 -7.05 27.53
N ALA A 102 13.93 -5.82 27.26
CA ALA A 102 12.53 -5.56 27.02
C ALA A 102 12.05 -6.21 25.75
N GLN A 103 12.88 -6.22 24.71
CA GLN A 103 12.54 -6.87 23.46
C GLN A 103 12.35 -8.36 23.65
N GLU A 104 13.23 -8.97 24.41
CA GLU A 104 13.14 -10.40 24.68
C GLU A 104 11.89 -10.73 25.48
N LEU A 105 11.59 -9.91 26.46
CA LEU A 105 10.38 -10.12 27.25
C LEU A 105 9.13 -9.98 26.41
N ALA A 106 9.09 -8.97 25.54
CA ALA A 106 7.95 -8.76 24.67
C ALA A 106 7.73 -9.95 23.75
N LEU A 107 8.79 -10.49 23.21
CA LEU A 107 8.68 -11.67 22.35
C LEU A 107 8.11 -12.85 23.10
N LYS A 108 8.52 -13.04 24.34
CA LYS A 108 7.98 -14.13 25.14
C LYS A 108 6.51 -13.95 25.43
N MET A 109 6.09 -12.73 25.71
CA MET A 109 4.69 -12.46 26.05
C MET A 109 3.78 -12.56 24.83
N LEU A 110 4.29 -12.28 23.65
CA LEU A 110 3.49 -12.33 22.43
C LEU A 110 3.50 -13.70 21.76
N LYS A 111 4.31 -14.59 22.23
CA LYS A 111 4.47 -15.91 21.63
C LYS A 111 3.24 -16.74 21.90
N PRO A 112 2.64 -17.36 20.87
CA PRO A 112 1.49 -18.23 21.10
C PRO A 112 1.86 -19.43 21.95
N GLU A 113 0.91 -19.88 22.76
CA GLU A 113 1.17 -20.97 23.67
C GLU A 113 1.47 -22.28 22.99
N GLU A 114 0.84 -22.51 21.86
CA GLU A 114 1.09 -23.76 21.14
C GLU A 114 2.54 -23.85 20.69
N GLN A 115 3.18 -22.74 20.50
CA GLN A 115 4.60 -22.76 20.14
C GLN A 115 5.46 -23.13 21.31
N ASP A 116 5.02 -22.82 22.51
CA ASP A 116 5.77 -23.18 23.70
C ASP A 116 5.80 -24.67 23.89
N THR A 117 4.73 -25.34 23.55
CA THR A 117 4.65 -26.77 23.73
C THR A 117 5.31 -27.52 22.60
N ALA A 118 5.30 -26.98 21.48
CA ALA A 118 5.90 -27.65 20.35
C ALA A 118 7.37 -27.66 20.46
N SER A 119 7.78 -26.77 21.00
CA SER A 119 9.13 -26.68 20.89
C SER A 119 9.91 -26.99 22.01
N LEU A 120 8.98 -27.05 21.89
CA LEU A 120 9.43 -27.12 22.32
C LEU A 120 9.93 -27.59 22.40
N VAL A 121 9.56 -27.63 22.36
CA VAL A 121 9.82 -27.70 22.28
C VAL A 121 10.41 -27.61 22.34
N GLY A 122 10.43 -27.52 22.49
CA GLY A 122 10.83 -27.44 22.76
C GLY A 122 11.54 -27.06 22.63
#